data_393436774e0f69d5ce0787c52af07643
#
_entry.id   393436774e0f69d5ce0787c52af07643
#
_cell.length_a   1.000
_cell.length_b   1.000
_cell.length_c   1.000
_cell.angle_alpha   90.00
_cell.angle_beta   90.00
_cell.angle_gamma   90.00
#
_symmetry.space_group_name_H-M   'P 1'
#
loop_
_entity.id
_entity.type
_entity.pdbx_description
1 polymer ?
#
loop_
_entity_poly.entity_id
_entity_poly.type
_entity_poly.pdbx_seq_one_letter_code
_entity_poly.pdbx_strand_id
1 'polypeptide(L)'
;MPDKDGHKADVVLGFDTWQEYDRGRDENPCFGSTIGRVANRISNATFQLEREDKVELDVNCGEKHHLHGGLIGFHRKFWNS
;
A
#
# COMPACT_ATOMS: atom_id res chain seq x y z
N MET A 1 -16.09 14.12 2.33
CA MET A 1 -16.47 14.19 0.91
C MET A 1 -17.98 14.42 0.80
N PRO A 2 -18.45 15.35 0.01
CA PRO A 2 -19.89 15.57 -0.14
C PRO A 2 -20.54 14.50 -1.01
N ASP A 3 -21.77 14.13 -0.67
CA ASP A 3 -22.60 13.24 -1.49
C ASP A 3 -23.33 14.03 -2.60
N LYS A 4 -24.21 13.36 -3.33
CA LYS A 4 -25.00 13.98 -4.41
C LYS A 4 -25.91 15.13 -3.94
N ASP A 5 -26.28 15.14 -2.66
CA ASP A 5 -27.14 16.16 -2.04
C ASP A 5 -26.33 17.24 -1.31
N GLY A 6 -25.00 17.18 -1.40
CA GLY A 6 -24.08 18.12 -0.76
C GLY A 6 -23.80 17.83 0.71
N HIS A 7 -24.27 16.73 1.25
CA HIS A 7 -24.00 16.32 2.63
C HIS A 7 -22.56 15.77 2.73
N LYS A 8 -21.78 16.30 3.66
CA LYS A 8 -20.41 15.88 3.90
C LYS A 8 -20.36 14.74 4.91
N ALA A 9 -19.58 13.72 4.61
CA ALA A 9 -19.31 12.61 5.52
C ALA A 9 -17.91 12.07 5.30
N ASP A 10 -17.37 11.40 6.31
CA ASP A 10 -16.15 10.64 6.17
C ASP A 10 -16.49 9.31 5.46
N VAL A 11 -16.06 9.19 4.23
CA VAL A 11 -16.34 8.02 3.36
C VAL A 11 -15.15 7.11 3.20
N VAL A 12 -13.98 7.48 3.71
CA VAL A 12 -12.79 6.64 3.66
C VAL A 12 -12.88 5.57 4.73
N LEU A 13 -12.77 4.32 4.34
CA LEU A 13 -12.68 3.22 5.29
C LEU A 13 -11.46 3.40 6.19
N GLY A 14 -11.64 3.20 7.48
CA GLY A 14 -10.57 3.40 8.43
C GLY A 14 -10.92 2.91 9.83
N PHE A 15 -10.05 3.25 10.76
CA PHE A 15 -10.18 2.90 12.18
C PHE A 15 -10.29 4.17 13.03
N ASP A 16 -10.74 4.02 14.27
CA ASP A 16 -10.95 5.15 15.18
C ASP A 16 -9.65 5.66 15.82
N THR A 17 -8.64 4.84 15.93
CA THR A 17 -7.36 5.17 16.58
C THR A 17 -6.16 4.86 15.69
N TRP A 18 -5.07 5.62 15.88
CA TRP A 18 -3.84 5.39 15.11
C TRP A 18 -3.19 4.03 15.42
N GLN A 19 -3.40 3.52 16.64
CA GLN A 19 -2.86 2.22 17.03
C GLN A 19 -3.43 1.09 16.17
N GLU A 20 -4.69 1.20 15.78
CA GLU A 20 -5.32 0.22 14.89
C GLU A 20 -4.72 0.26 13.48
N TYR A 21 -4.27 1.44 13.03
CA TYR A 21 -3.55 1.55 11.74
C TYR A 21 -2.15 0.95 11.78
N ASP A 22 -1.50 1.00 12.95
CA ASP A 22 -0.13 0.50 13.13
C ASP A 22 -0.07 -1.02 13.38
N ARG A 23 -1.19 -1.70 13.34
CA ARG A 23 -1.25 -3.16 13.44
C ARG A 23 -0.60 -3.81 12.23
N GLY A 24 -0.18 -5.04 12.43
CA GLY A 24 0.46 -5.82 11.39
C GLY A 24 -0.36 -5.94 10.11
N ARG A 25 0.31 -6.40 9.12
CA ARG A 25 -0.14 -6.58 7.74
C ARG A 25 -1.50 -7.28 7.58
N ASP A 26 -1.79 -8.25 8.46
CA ASP A 26 -3.00 -9.04 8.38
C ASP A 26 -4.21 -8.35 9.02
N GLU A 27 -3.97 -7.29 9.80
CA GLU A 27 -5.01 -6.58 10.53
C GLU A 27 -5.36 -5.21 9.92
N ASN A 28 -4.52 -4.67 9.05
CA ASN A 28 -4.78 -3.42 8.34
C ASN A 28 -4.68 -3.64 6.83
N PRO A 29 -5.82 -3.66 6.11
CA PRO A 29 -5.82 -3.84 4.65
C PRO A 29 -5.50 -2.55 3.89
N CYS A 30 -4.63 -1.71 4.40
CA CYS A 30 -4.19 -0.44 3.80
C CYS A 30 -5.30 0.63 3.67
N PHE A 31 -6.24 0.65 4.59
CA PHE A 31 -7.29 1.66 4.59
C PHE A 31 -6.70 3.08 4.68
N GLY A 32 -7.07 3.95 3.74
CA GLY A 32 -6.66 5.34 3.73
C GLY A 32 -5.17 5.58 3.53
N SER A 33 -4.42 4.57 3.12
CA SER A 33 -2.96 4.61 3.05
C SER A 33 -2.43 5.27 1.79
N THR A 34 -1.25 5.89 1.90
CA THR A 34 -0.45 6.26 0.75
C THR A 34 0.35 5.05 0.29
N ILE A 35 0.12 4.61 -0.92
CA ILE A 35 0.78 3.42 -1.50
C ILE A 35 1.99 3.84 -2.32
N GLY A 36 3.11 3.17 -2.13
CA GLY A 36 4.35 3.43 -2.86
C GLY A 36 5.54 2.59 -2.36
N ARG A 37 6.67 2.71 -3.04
CA ARG A 37 6.92 3.57 -4.23
C ARG A 37 6.05 3.21 -5.44
N VAL A 38 5.73 1.94 -5.59
CA VAL A 38 4.85 1.46 -6.66
C VAL A 38 3.56 0.93 -6.07
N ALA A 39 2.49 0.98 -6.85
CA ALA A 39 1.20 0.43 -6.45
C ALA A 39 0.93 -0.86 -7.21
N ASN A 40 0.01 -1.64 -6.70
CA ASN A 40 -0.37 -2.93 -7.27
C ASN A 40 0.82 -3.90 -7.38
N ARG A 41 0.79 -4.78 -8.36
CA ARG A 41 1.65 -5.96 -8.40
C ARG A 41 2.70 -5.91 -9.50
N ILE A 42 3.87 -6.44 -9.17
CA ILE A 42 4.91 -6.74 -10.15
C ILE A 42 5.04 -8.27 -10.19
N SER A 43 4.76 -8.83 -11.35
CA SER A 43 4.76 -10.27 -11.56
C SER A 43 6.13 -10.87 -11.28
N ASN A 44 6.16 -12.00 -10.59
CA ASN A 44 7.38 -12.68 -10.19
C ASN A 44 8.35 -11.83 -9.35
N ALA A 45 7.89 -10.70 -8.82
CA ALA A 45 8.69 -9.77 -8.02
C ALA A 45 10.00 -9.35 -8.69
N THR A 46 10.00 -9.23 -10.00
CA THR A 46 11.20 -8.87 -10.78
C THR A 46 10.85 -7.98 -11.94
N PHE A 47 11.78 -7.10 -12.30
CA PHE A 47 11.70 -6.34 -13.55
C PHE A 47 13.09 -6.10 -14.12
N GLN A 48 13.15 -5.71 -15.38
CA GLN A 48 14.40 -5.41 -16.05
C GLN A 48 14.20 -4.19 -16.96
N LEU A 49 15.04 -3.19 -16.78
CA LEU A 49 15.09 -2.05 -17.68
C LEU A 49 16.03 -2.39 -18.86
N GLU A 50 15.85 -1.67 -19.97
CA GLU A 50 16.69 -1.90 -21.15
C GLU A 50 18.19 -1.87 -20.81
N ARG A 51 18.91 -2.92 -21.20
CA ARG A 51 20.37 -3.07 -21.05
C ARG A 51 20.86 -3.09 -19.61
N GLU A 52 19.97 -3.22 -18.63
CA GLU A 52 20.35 -3.34 -17.23
C GLU A 52 20.14 -4.76 -16.71
N ASP A 53 20.73 -5.07 -15.57
CA ASP A 53 20.53 -6.33 -14.90
C ASP A 53 19.10 -6.44 -14.36
N LYS A 54 18.63 -7.65 -14.22
CA LYS A 54 17.34 -7.96 -13.64
C LYS A 54 17.31 -7.52 -12.17
N VAL A 55 16.30 -6.74 -11.80
CA VAL A 55 16.10 -6.28 -10.43
C VAL A 55 15.14 -7.22 -9.71
N GLU A 56 15.57 -7.73 -8.56
CA GLU A 56 14.75 -8.56 -7.69
C GLU A 56 14.15 -7.72 -6.56
N LEU A 57 12.87 -7.95 -6.29
CA LEU A 57 12.09 -7.20 -5.32
C LEU A 57 11.58 -8.12 -4.21
N ASP A 58 11.05 -7.50 -3.13
CA ASP A 58 10.39 -8.24 -2.07
C ASP A 58 9.20 -9.06 -2.61
N VAL A 59 9.08 -10.28 -2.15
CA VAL A 59 7.92 -11.13 -2.43
C VAL A 59 6.96 -11.00 -1.25
N ASN A 60 5.85 -10.32 -1.45
CA ASN A 60 4.87 -10.05 -0.40
C ASN A 60 3.42 -10.24 -0.84
N CYS A 61 3.20 -10.81 -2.01
CA CYS A 61 1.86 -11.15 -2.50
C CYS A 61 1.86 -12.60 -2.98
N GLY A 62 1.17 -13.45 -2.25
CA GLY A 62 1.30 -14.88 -2.45
C GLY A 62 2.74 -15.31 -2.13
N GLU A 63 3.28 -16.26 -2.82
CA GLU A 63 4.67 -16.71 -2.66
C GLU A 63 5.57 -16.27 -3.83
N LYS A 64 5.10 -15.35 -4.65
CA LYS A 64 5.68 -15.15 -5.98
C LYS A 64 5.78 -13.70 -6.43
N HIS A 65 4.89 -12.82 -6.00
CA HIS A 65 4.74 -11.48 -6.56
C HIS A 65 5.09 -10.39 -5.56
N HIS A 66 5.42 -9.22 -6.09
CA HIS A 66 5.61 -7.99 -5.31
C HIS A 66 4.33 -7.15 -5.33
N LEU A 67 3.96 -6.59 -4.20
CA LEU A 67 2.74 -5.79 -4.04
C LEU A 67 3.02 -4.50 -3.26
N HIS A 68 2.53 -3.40 -3.75
CA HIS A 68 2.45 -2.11 -3.05
C HIS A 68 3.76 -1.63 -2.40
N GLY A 69 4.89 -1.77 -3.07
CA GLY A 69 6.17 -1.29 -2.58
C GLY A 69 6.92 -2.25 -1.66
N GLY A 70 6.42 -3.48 -1.47
CA GLY A 70 7.10 -4.54 -0.75
C GLY A 70 6.66 -4.72 0.70
N LEU A 71 7.49 -5.39 1.49
CA LEU A 71 7.21 -5.71 2.89
C LEU A 71 7.07 -4.46 3.76
N ILE A 72 7.87 -3.45 3.47
CA ILE A 72 7.82 -2.14 4.14
C ILE A 72 7.63 -1.05 3.08
N GLY A 73 6.43 -1.00 2.51
CA GLY A 73 6.05 0.05 1.58
C GLY A 73 5.65 1.34 2.29
N PHE A 74 5.26 2.35 1.52
CA PHE A 74 4.88 3.66 2.06
C PHE A 74 3.68 3.59 2.99
N HIS A 75 2.81 2.63 2.83
CA HIS A 75 1.65 2.41 3.70
C HIS A 75 2.02 2.05 5.16
N ARG A 76 3.28 1.69 5.40
CA ARG A 76 3.80 1.34 6.73
C ARG A 76 4.71 2.42 7.32
N LYS A 77 4.73 3.59 6.75
CA LYS A 77 5.55 4.71 7.21
C LYS A 77 4.69 5.75 7.90
N PHE A 78 5.27 6.45 8.86
CA PHE A 78 4.67 7.64 9.44
C PHE A 78 4.97 8.83 8.53
N TRP A 79 3.96 9.62 8.26
CA TRP A 79 4.06 10.77 7.37
C TRP A 79 3.80 12.07 8.11
N ASN A 80 4.58 13.10 7.81
CA ASN A 80 4.30 14.46 8.26
C ASN A 80 3.41 15.17 7.24
N SER A 81 2.38 15.80 7.76
CA SER A 81 1.45 16.60 6.93
C SER A 81 1.75 18.09 7.02
#